data_442f3e732005b2318ad11321c6605cdf
#
_entry.id   442f3e732005b2318ad11321c6605cdf
#
_cell.length_a   1.000
_cell.length_b   1.000
_cell.length_c   1.000
_cell.angle_alpha   90.00
_cell.angle_beta   90.00
_cell.angle_gamma   90.00
#
_symmetry.space_group_name_H-M   'P 1'
#
loop_
_entity.id
_entity.type
_entity.pdbx_description
1 polymer ?
#
loop_
_entity_poly.entity_id
_entity_poly.type
_entity_poly.pdbx_seq_one_letter_code
_entity_poly.pdbx_strand_id
1 'polypeptide(L)'
;MNFLTGGILGRSFLTQSVKTFFIVFLIIFSLDFLIQIISEIEDINKDYSFLSVTNYLVLILLGRACEILALCCVISSILTFGLISDSGELTAARILGKSLFSIIFDILKPIIFFLLMSLFLLEFVTPNLEKKALFLKYGNSINSEEFKWVAKNDSFAKFKINDQFLEDVILYQFDLDKNSQKIISSKKVTITENGWNFFKPKNIKRNQILQEFIWQDGPEYGFKERLGRKEMSLTQIYKILDDAGPKREKNMVSYEFWKKLFEPISAISIIVFALAVSFRYFGFNKNLERLMFGVLIAYGFNLLLKIFGNIAIINGFSPSLAIVGPSLVLIFVGYRMLKNQ
;
A
#
# COMPACT_ATOMS: atom_id res chain seq x y z
N MET A 1 -3.45 -21.89 29.55
CA MET A 1 -4.48 -21.46 28.58
C MET A 1 -5.26 -20.21 29.01
N ASN A 2 -5.03 -19.65 30.19
CA ASN A 2 -5.75 -18.46 30.71
C ASN A 2 -5.16 -17.10 30.35
N PHE A 3 -4.00 -17.05 29.68
CA PHE A 3 -3.32 -15.81 29.35
C PHE A 3 -3.97 -15.08 28.16
N LEU A 4 -4.63 -15.81 27.24
CA LEU A 4 -5.26 -15.26 26.05
C LEU A 4 -6.66 -14.66 26.33
N THR A 5 -7.38 -15.12 27.34
CA THR A 5 -8.79 -14.74 27.57
C THR A 5 -9.01 -13.72 28.69
N GLY A 6 -7.99 -13.34 29.47
CA GLY A 6 -8.06 -12.26 30.46
C GLY A 6 -9.24 -12.33 31.45
N GLY A 7 -9.76 -13.52 31.72
CA GLY A 7 -10.96 -13.72 32.54
C GLY A 7 -12.27 -13.38 31.77
N ILE A 8 -13.39 -13.41 32.48
CA ILE A 8 -14.75 -13.19 31.89
C ILE A 8 -14.85 -11.82 31.22
N LEU A 9 -14.35 -10.76 31.86
CA LEU A 9 -14.36 -9.39 31.30
C LEU A 9 -13.48 -9.25 30.07
N GLY A 10 -12.29 -9.86 30.04
CA GLY A 10 -11.44 -9.82 28.87
C GLY A 10 -12.06 -10.53 27.66
N ARG A 11 -12.81 -11.59 27.89
CA ARG A 11 -13.57 -12.29 26.86
C ARG A 11 -14.73 -11.42 26.33
N SER A 12 -15.43 -10.68 27.21
CA SER A 12 -16.46 -9.73 26.81
C SER A 12 -15.87 -8.66 25.90
N PHE A 13 -14.77 -8.03 26.29
CA PHE A 13 -14.10 -6.97 25.49
C PHE A 13 -13.61 -7.48 24.13
N LEU A 14 -13.02 -8.66 24.10
CA LEU A 14 -12.58 -9.31 22.86
C LEU A 14 -13.78 -9.57 21.93
N THR A 15 -14.87 -10.15 22.46
CA THR A 15 -16.07 -10.44 21.66
C THR A 15 -16.71 -9.17 21.13
N GLN A 16 -16.77 -8.12 21.95
CA GLN A 16 -17.30 -6.81 21.55
C GLN A 16 -16.42 -6.19 20.45
N SER A 17 -15.09 -6.25 20.59
CA SER A 17 -14.16 -5.76 19.60
C SER A 17 -14.31 -6.46 18.24
N VAL A 18 -14.46 -7.79 18.24
CA VAL A 18 -14.68 -8.57 17.02
C VAL A 18 -16.01 -8.20 16.36
N LYS A 19 -17.12 -8.12 17.14
CA LYS A 19 -18.43 -7.74 16.62
C LYS A 19 -18.40 -6.34 16.00
N THR A 20 -17.85 -5.37 16.70
CA THR A 20 -17.75 -3.98 16.24
C THR A 20 -16.89 -3.90 14.98
N PHE A 21 -15.76 -4.65 14.94
CA PHE A 21 -14.92 -4.72 13.74
C PHE A 21 -15.71 -5.19 12.53
N PHE A 22 -16.43 -6.30 12.61
CA PHE A 22 -17.18 -6.82 11.47
C PHE A 22 -18.29 -5.86 11.01
N ILE A 23 -18.97 -5.18 11.95
CA ILE A 23 -20.00 -4.18 11.60
C ILE A 23 -19.35 -3.01 10.83
N VAL A 24 -18.27 -2.44 11.36
CA VAL A 24 -17.55 -1.32 10.73
C VAL A 24 -16.99 -1.73 9.39
N PHE A 25 -16.35 -2.90 9.34
CA PHE A 25 -15.78 -3.44 8.11
C PHE A 25 -16.84 -3.61 7.04
N LEU A 26 -17.99 -4.20 7.35
CA LEU A 26 -19.05 -4.43 6.39
C LEU A 26 -19.62 -3.10 5.85
N ILE A 27 -19.80 -2.09 6.70
CA ILE A 27 -20.30 -0.77 6.29
C ILE A 27 -19.27 -0.09 5.35
N ILE A 28 -18.01 0.00 5.75
CA ILE A 28 -16.98 0.71 4.96
C ILE A 28 -16.69 -0.04 3.67
N PHE A 29 -16.59 -1.38 3.73
CA PHE A 29 -16.34 -2.22 2.57
C PHE A 29 -17.46 -2.15 1.56
N SER A 30 -18.74 -2.14 1.99
CA SER A 30 -19.87 -2.01 1.07
C SER A 30 -19.87 -0.64 0.36
N LEU A 31 -19.52 0.45 1.06
CA LEU A 31 -19.39 1.78 0.45
C LEU A 31 -18.23 1.84 -0.55
N ASP A 32 -17.05 1.32 -0.20
CA ASP A 32 -15.90 1.24 -1.10
C ASP A 32 -16.23 0.41 -2.34
N PHE A 33 -16.88 -0.72 -2.16
CA PHE A 33 -17.28 -1.61 -3.25
C PHE A 33 -18.31 -0.97 -4.19
N LEU A 34 -19.27 -0.21 -3.67
CA LEU A 34 -20.22 0.55 -4.49
C LEU A 34 -19.51 1.61 -5.34
N ILE A 35 -18.57 2.35 -4.76
CA ILE A 35 -17.76 3.34 -5.50
C ILE A 35 -16.97 2.64 -6.61
N GLN A 36 -16.39 1.48 -6.33
CA GLN A 36 -15.64 0.72 -7.31
C GLN A 36 -16.52 0.21 -8.46
N ILE A 37 -17.73 -0.28 -8.16
CA ILE A 37 -18.70 -0.69 -9.19
C ILE A 37 -19.03 0.49 -10.11
N ILE A 38 -19.34 1.66 -9.56
CA ILE A 38 -19.68 2.85 -10.34
C ILE A 38 -18.53 3.23 -11.25
N SER A 39 -17.31 3.26 -10.73
CA SER A 39 -16.11 3.57 -11.51
C SER A 39 -15.85 2.59 -12.65
N GLU A 40 -16.04 1.28 -12.43
CA GLU A 40 -15.79 0.27 -13.46
C GLU A 40 -16.91 0.20 -14.52
N ILE A 41 -18.14 0.59 -14.19
CA ILE A 41 -19.25 0.65 -15.17
C ILE A 41 -19.00 1.74 -16.22
N GLU A 42 -18.35 2.84 -15.83
CA GLU A 42 -17.99 3.92 -16.76
C GLU A 42 -16.98 3.47 -17.84
N ASP A 43 -16.15 2.46 -17.53
CA ASP A 43 -15.14 1.92 -18.44
C ASP A 43 -15.67 0.86 -19.42
N ILE A 44 -16.96 0.49 -19.36
CA ILE A 44 -17.56 -0.52 -20.24
C ILE A 44 -17.52 -0.07 -21.70
N ASN A 45 -16.91 -0.91 -22.55
CA ASN A 45 -16.83 -0.71 -23.99
C ASN A 45 -16.92 -2.06 -24.73
N LYS A 46 -16.73 -2.07 -26.07
CA LYS A 46 -16.85 -3.29 -26.89
C LYS A 46 -15.84 -4.38 -26.50
N ASP A 47 -14.66 -3.98 -26.00
CA ASP A 47 -13.57 -4.90 -25.64
C ASP A 47 -13.64 -5.29 -24.15
N TYR A 48 -14.29 -4.48 -23.31
CA TYR A 48 -14.45 -4.72 -21.87
C TYR A 48 -15.94 -4.85 -21.52
N SER A 49 -16.45 -6.09 -21.61
CA SER A 49 -17.86 -6.41 -21.42
C SER A 49 -18.28 -6.38 -19.94
N PHE A 50 -19.58 -6.29 -19.68
CA PHE A 50 -20.13 -6.34 -18.30
C PHE A 50 -19.69 -7.61 -17.53
N LEU A 51 -19.57 -8.77 -18.20
CA LEU A 51 -19.08 -10.00 -17.58
C LEU A 51 -17.61 -9.88 -17.19
N SER A 52 -16.79 -9.23 -18.00
CA SER A 52 -15.39 -8.96 -17.70
C SER A 52 -15.25 -8.02 -16.50
N VAL A 53 -16.10 -6.99 -16.40
CA VAL A 53 -16.18 -6.08 -15.25
C VAL A 53 -16.49 -6.84 -13.97
N THR A 54 -17.51 -7.70 -14.00
CA THR A 54 -17.89 -8.48 -12.82
C THR A 54 -16.76 -9.41 -12.36
N ASN A 55 -16.11 -10.11 -13.28
CA ASN A 55 -14.95 -10.96 -12.97
C ASN A 55 -13.77 -10.15 -12.44
N TYR A 56 -13.50 -8.97 -13.00
CA TYR A 56 -12.48 -8.06 -12.51
C TYR A 56 -12.75 -7.62 -11.08
N LEU A 57 -13.98 -7.16 -10.79
CA LEU A 57 -14.39 -6.74 -9.45
C LEU A 57 -14.23 -7.84 -8.40
N VAL A 58 -14.60 -9.08 -8.72
CA VAL A 58 -14.42 -10.22 -7.82
C VAL A 58 -12.93 -10.48 -7.53
N LEU A 59 -12.07 -10.34 -8.52
CA LEU A 59 -10.63 -10.58 -8.33
C LEU A 59 -9.94 -9.50 -7.49
N ILE A 60 -10.33 -8.23 -7.63
CA ILE A 60 -9.73 -7.14 -6.84
C ILE A 60 -10.32 -7.01 -5.43
N LEU A 61 -11.48 -7.63 -5.16
CA LEU A 61 -12.25 -7.49 -3.92
C LEU A 61 -11.40 -7.76 -2.68
N LEU A 62 -10.55 -8.79 -2.71
CA LEU A 62 -9.70 -9.15 -1.58
C LEU A 62 -8.60 -8.09 -1.33
N GLY A 63 -7.98 -7.57 -2.38
CA GLY A 63 -6.98 -6.49 -2.29
C GLY A 63 -7.59 -5.24 -1.67
N ARG A 64 -8.74 -4.82 -2.16
CA ARG A 64 -9.50 -3.68 -1.64
C ARG A 64 -9.89 -3.86 -0.17
N ALA A 65 -10.37 -5.07 0.20
CA ALA A 65 -10.66 -5.40 1.59
C ALA A 65 -9.44 -5.21 2.50
N CYS A 66 -8.27 -5.66 2.07
CA CYS A 66 -7.03 -5.49 2.82
C CYS A 66 -6.60 -4.00 2.94
N GLU A 67 -6.76 -3.20 1.89
CA GLU A 67 -6.41 -1.76 1.90
C GLU A 67 -7.21 -0.96 2.93
N ILE A 68 -8.51 -1.23 3.07
CA ILE A 68 -9.37 -0.51 4.01
C ILE A 68 -9.32 -1.07 5.44
N LEU A 69 -8.75 -2.25 5.62
CA LEU A 69 -8.78 -2.98 6.89
C LEU A 69 -8.12 -2.20 8.03
N ALA A 70 -6.99 -1.53 7.78
CA ALA A 70 -6.32 -0.71 8.77
C ALA A 70 -7.22 0.44 9.28
N LEU A 71 -7.95 1.11 8.39
CA LEU A 71 -8.93 2.15 8.74
C LEU A 71 -10.08 1.58 9.58
N CYS A 72 -10.60 0.43 9.17
CA CYS A 72 -11.66 -0.28 9.90
C CYS A 72 -11.22 -0.66 11.32
N CYS A 73 -9.97 -1.10 11.48
CA CYS A 73 -9.38 -1.42 12.77
C CYS A 73 -9.33 -0.20 13.70
N VAL A 74 -8.94 0.97 13.19
CA VAL A 74 -8.91 2.20 14.00
C VAL A 74 -10.31 2.60 14.44
N ILE A 75 -11.26 2.69 13.51
CA ILE A 75 -12.64 3.10 13.80
C ILE A 75 -13.33 2.11 14.76
N SER A 76 -13.19 0.80 14.50
CA SER A 76 -13.79 -0.23 15.34
C SER A 76 -13.23 -0.24 16.76
N SER A 77 -11.94 0.05 16.94
CA SER A 77 -11.32 0.15 18.27
C SER A 77 -11.93 1.27 19.10
N ILE A 78 -12.10 2.44 18.48
CA ILE A 78 -12.66 3.62 19.13
C ILE A 78 -14.12 3.39 19.50
N LEU A 79 -14.90 2.81 18.57
CA LEU A 79 -16.29 2.44 18.82
C LEU A 79 -16.43 1.39 19.92
N THR A 80 -15.59 0.35 19.88
CA THR A 80 -15.59 -0.69 20.94
C THR A 80 -15.34 -0.07 22.30
N PHE A 81 -14.32 0.80 22.39
CA PHE A 81 -14.00 1.50 23.62
C PHE A 81 -15.16 2.38 24.10
N GLY A 82 -15.82 3.09 23.19
CA GLY A 82 -17.03 3.87 23.47
C GLY A 82 -18.16 3.01 24.06
N LEU A 83 -18.50 1.90 23.40
CA LEU A 83 -19.54 0.99 23.84
C LEU A 83 -19.28 0.39 25.23
N ILE A 84 -18.03 -0.05 25.47
CA ILE A 84 -17.59 -0.57 26.79
C ILE A 84 -17.65 0.53 27.87
N SER A 85 -17.36 1.77 27.49
CA SER A 85 -17.46 2.92 28.41
C SER A 85 -18.91 3.24 28.78
N ASP A 86 -19.81 3.24 27.80
CA ASP A 86 -21.23 3.59 27.99
C ASP A 86 -22.02 2.50 28.74
N SER A 87 -21.67 1.24 28.52
CA SER A 87 -22.29 0.10 29.26
C SER A 87 -21.88 0.06 30.73
N GLY A 88 -20.89 0.88 31.16
CA GLY A 88 -20.35 0.85 32.50
C GLY A 88 -19.35 -0.30 32.75
N GLU A 89 -19.14 -1.18 31.77
CA GLU A 89 -18.19 -2.30 31.90
C GLU A 89 -16.75 -1.81 32.12
N LEU A 90 -16.38 -0.65 31.57
CA LEU A 90 -15.10 -0.02 31.81
C LEU A 90 -14.89 0.33 33.29
N THR A 91 -15.90 0.94 33.92
CA THR A 91 -15.87 1.30 35.33
C THR A 91 -15.84 0.08 36.22
N ALA A 92 -16.66 -0.93 35.91
CA ALA A 92 -16.67 -2.21 36.63
C ALA A 92 -15.29 -2.92 36.54
N ALA A 93 -14.66 -2.94 35.37
CA ALA A 93 -13.34 -3.53 35.19
C ALA A 93 -12.26 -2.82 36.01
N ARG A 94 -12.33 -1.48 36.12
CA ARG A 94 -11.40 -0.70 36.95
C ARG A 94 -11.62 -0.92 38.45
N ILE A 95 -12.84 -1.00 38.91
CA ILE A 95 -13.15 -1.32 40.32
C ILE A 95 -12.60 -2.70 40.69
N LEU A 96 -12.63 -3.66 39.76
CA LEU A 96 -12.04 -4.98 39.91
C LEU A 96 -10.50 -5.01 39.80
N GLY A 97 -9.84 -3.84 39.72
CA GLY A 97 -8.40 -3.68 39.70
C GLY A 97 -7.75 -3.89 38.33
N LYS A 98 -8.53 -3.92 37.23
CA LYS A 98 -7.97 -4.06 35.89
C LYS A 98 -7.38 -2.72 35.43
N SER A 99 -6.10 -2.70 35.04
CA SER A 99 -5.46 -1.50 34.53
C SER A 99 -6.01 -1.13 33.15
N LEU A 100 -6.02 0.17 32.83
CA LEU A 100 -6.43 0.67 31.50
C LEU A 100 -5.65 0.04 30.36
N PHE A 101 -4.35 -0.14 30.57
CA PHE A 101 -3.48 -0.77 29.59
C PHE A 101 -3.91 -2.21 29.28
N SER A 102 -4.31 -2.97 30.30
CA SER A 102 -4.83 -4.33 30.14
C SER A 102 -6.15 -4.33 29.36
N ILE A 103 -7.03 -3.34 29.57
CA ILE A 103 -8.30 -3.21 28.85
C ILE A 103 -8.05 -2.90 27.38
N ILE A 104 -7.18 -1.92 27.10
CA ILE A 104 -6.80 -1.57 25.71
C ILE A 104 -6.16 -2.76 25.03
N PHE A 105 -5.31 -3.51 25.71
CA PHE A 105 -4.67 -4.69 25.14
C PHE A 105 -5.67 -5.80 24.80
N ASP A 106 -6.72 -5.98 25.61
CA ASP A 106 -7.80 -6.93 25.30
C ASP A 106 -8.61 -6.53 24.07
N ILE A 107 -8.84 -5.22 23.85
CA ILE A 107 -9.48 -4.69 22.64
C ILE A 107 -8.57 -4.87 21.42
N LEU A 108 -7.25 -4.68 21.57
CA LEU A 108 -6.28 -4.77 20.49
C LEU A 108 -5.99 -6.19 20.01
N LYS A 109 -6.16 -7.21 20.84
CA LYS A 109 -5.87 -8.62 20.47
C LYS A 109 -6.48 -9.05 19.13
N PRO A 110 -7.80 -8.95 18.92
CA PRO A 110 -8.40 -9.34 17.62
C PRO A 110 -7.95 -8.44 16.48
N ILE A 111 -7.70 -7.18 16.75
CA ILE A 111 -7.25 -6.19 15.76
C ILE A 111 -5.86 -6.52 15.25
N ILE A 112 -4.93 -6.86 16.14
CA ILE A 112 -3.59 -7.30 15.77
C ILE A 112 -3.68 -8.55 14.88
N PHE A 113 -4.56 -9.48 15.21
CA PHE A 113 -4.79 -10.66 14.39
C PHE A 113 -5.26 -10.30 12.98
N PHE A 114 -6.25 -9.40 12.83
CA PHE A 114 -6.73 -8.96 11.52
C PHE A 114 -5.65 -8.21 10.72
N LEU A 115 -4.86 -7.35 11.35
CA LEU A 115 -3.77 -6.65 10.71
C LEU A 115 -2.66 -7.59 10.23
N LEU A 116 -2.31 -8.62 11.00
CA LEU A 116 -1.34 -9.63 10.58
C LEU A 116 -1.90 -10.50 9.44
N MET A 117 -3.20 -10.85 9.52
CA MET A 117 -3.87 -11.58 8.46
C MET A 117 -3.89 -10.79 7.15
N SER A 118 -4.13 -9.47 7.19
CA SER A 118 -4.09 -8.63 5.99
C SER A 118 -2.71 -8.59 5.35
N LEU A 119 -1.64 -8.49 6.13
CA LEU A 119 -0.27 -8.59 5.61
C LEU A 119 -0.01 -9.92 4.91
N PHE A 120 -0.46 -11.01 5.51
CA PHE A 120 -0.32 -12.33 4.91
C PHE A 120 -1.07 -12.43 3.58
N LEU A 121 -2.30 -11.93 3.51
CA LEU A 121 -3.09 -11.91 2.28
C LEU A 121 -2.46 -11.02 1.20
N LEU A 122 -1.99 -9.84 1.56
CA LEU A 122 -1.29 -8.92 0.67
C LEU A 122 0.03 -9.48 0.11
N GLU A 123 0.68 -10.40 0.82
CA GLU A 123 1.92 -11.02 0.36
C GLU A 123 1.67 -12.20 -0.56
N PHE A 124 0.77 -13.11 -0.20
CA PHE A 124 0.66 -14.42 -0.85
C PHE A 124 -0.51 -14.54 -1.83
N VAL A 125 -1.62 -13.86 -1.57
CA VAL A 125 -2.86 -14.07 -2.31
C VAL A 125 -3.15 -12.92 -3.27
N THR A 126 -3.17 -11.71 -2.76
CA THR A 126 -3.57 -10.50 -3.50
C THR A 126 -2.77 -10.28 -4.80
N PRO A 127 -1.43 -10.39 -4.85
CA PRO A 127 -0.69 -10.10 -6.08
C PRO A 127 -1.03 -11.02 -7.25
N ASN A 128 -1.41 -12.26 -6.96
CA ASN A 128 -1.80 -13.21 -8.00
C ASN A 128 -3.20 -12.94 -8.54
N LEU A 129 -4.12 -12.49 -7.69
CA LEU A 129 -5.48 -12.11 -8.08
C LEU A 129 -5.48 -10.82 -8.89
N GLU A 130 -4.74 -9.82 -8.45
CA GLU A 130 -4.62 -8.53 -9.12
C GLU A 130 -3.96 -8.65 -10.50
N LYS A 131 -2.97 -9.52 -10.65
CA LYS A 131 -2.42 -9.84 -11.99
C LYS A 131 -3.47 -10.37 -12.93
N LYS A 132 -4.31 -11.32 -12.46
CA LYS A 132 -5.40 -11.86 -13.27
C LYS A 132 -6.44 -10.78 -13.59
N ALA A 133 -6.76 -9.93 -12.61
CA ALA A 133 -7.69 -8.82 -12.80
C ALA A 133 -7.20 -7.84 -13.88
N LEU A 134 -5.93 -7.41 -13.79
CA LEU A 134 -5.33 -6.53 -14.79
C LEU A 134 -5.29 -7.16 -16.18
N PHE A 135 -5.04 -8.47 -16.26
CA PHE A 135 -5.09 -9.19 -17.53
C PHE A 135 -6.51 -9.18 -18.14
N LEU A 136 -7.57 -9.31 -17.31
CA LEU A 136 -8.95 -9.22 -17.79
C LEU A 136 -9.32 -7.80 -18.26
N LYS A 137 -8.84 -6.77 -17.55
CA LYS A 137 -9.15 -5.37 -17.88
C LYS A 137 -8.38 -4.88 -19.10
N TYR A 138 -7.10 -5.24 -19.20
CA TYR A 138 -6.18 -4.70 -20.21
C TYR A 138 -5.67 -5.75 -21.21
N GLY A 139 -6.02 -7.03 -21.04
CA GLY A 139 -5.47 -8.15 -21.81
C GLY A 139 -5.73 -8.11 -23.32
N ASN A 140 -6.82 -7.45 -23.75
CA ASN A 140 -7.15 -7.26 -25.17
C ASN A 140 -6.71 -5.89 -25.71
N SER A 141 -6.36 -4.93 -24.83
CA SER A 141 -5.92 -3.57 -25.20
C SER A 141 -4.44 -3.34 -24.87
N ILE A 142 -3.62 -4.37 -25.08
CA ILE A 142 -2.17 -4.32 -24.80
C ILE A 142 -1.41 -3.37 -25.73
N ASN A 143 -2.05 -2.88 -26.76
CA ASN A 143 -1.56 -1.77 -27.58
C ASN A 143 -1.73 -0.46 -26.81
N SER A 144 -0.94 -0.26 -25.73
CA SER A 144 -0.89 1.05 -25.10
C SER A 144 -0.23 2.02 -26.09
N GLU A 145 -1.03 2.90 -26.71
CA GLU A 145 -0.51 4.00 -27.53
C GLU A 145 0.36 4.95 -26.72
N GLU A 146 0.35 4.82 -25.40
CA GLU A 146 1.14 5.63 -24.49
C GLU A 146 2.60 5.20 -24.45
N PHE A 147 3.49 6.16 -24.65
CA PHE A 147 4.91 5.98 -24.49
C PHE A 147 5.28 5.86 -23.01
N LYS A 148 6.05 4.82 -22.68
CA LYS A 148 6.67 4.65 -21.37
C LYS A 148 8.13 5.05 -21.40
N TRP A 149 8.62 5.47 -20.24
CA TRP A 149 10.01 5.85 -20.04
C TRP A 149 10.66 4.95 -19.00
N VAL A 150 11.88 4.57 -19.27
CA VAL A 150 12.74 3.88 -18.31
C VAL A 150 14.10 4.56 -18.26
N ALA A 151 14.65 4.63 -17.07
CA ALA A 151 16.00 5.14 -16.84
C ALA A 151 16.83 4.07 -16.13
N LYS A 152 18.02 3.78 -16.62
CA LYS A 152 19.00 2.93 -15.95
C LYS A 152 20.40 3.47 -16.24
N ASN A 153 21.18 3.69 -15.18
CA ASN A 153 22.47 4.38 -15.26
C ASN A 153 22.33 5.71 -16.03
N ASP A 154 23.23 6.02 -16.94
CA ASP A 154 23.23 7.23 -17.76
C ASP A 154 22.41 7.08 -19.05
N SER A 155 21.42 6.18 -19.05
CA SER A 155 20.62 5.88 -20.24
C SER A 155 19.12 6.01 -19.95
N PHE A 156 18.37 6.56 -20.94
CA PHE A 156 16.92 6.70 -20.86
C PHE A 156 16.31 6.09 -22.13
N ALA A 157 15.31 5.24 -21.97
CA ALA A 157 14.59 4.68 -23.09
C ALA A 157 13.12 5.11 -23.06
N LYS A 158 12.61 5.53 -24.21
CA LYS A 158 11.19 5.80 -24.46
C LYS A 158 10.68 4.70 -25.40
N PHE A 159 9.56 4.07 -25.09
CA PHE A 159 9.04 2.94 -25.87
C PHE A 159 7.53 2.77 -25.68
N LYS A 160 6.92 2.06 -26.61
CA LYS A 160 5.58 1.49 -26.47
C LYS A 160 5.69 -0.01 -26.19
N ILE A 161 4.76 -0.54 -25.42
CA ILE A 161 4.73 -1.96 -25.10
C ILE A 161 3.74 -2.65 -26.03
N ASN A 162 4.21 -3.70 -26.73
CA ASN A 162 3.40 -4.66 -27.42
C ASN A 162 3.55 -6.03 -26.74
N ASP A 163 2.67 -6.99 -27.01
CA ASP A 163 2.58 -8.28 -26.30
C ASP A 163 3.89 -9.06 -26.22
N GLN A 164 4.69 -9.01 -27.28
CA GLN A 164 5.90 -9.82 -27.42
C GLN A 164 7.18 -9.01 -27.56
N PHE A 165 7.08 -7.70 -27.80
CA PHE A 165 8.22 -6.83 -28.06
C PHE A 165 7.90 -5.37 -27.70
N LEU A 166 8.94 -4.55 -27.66
CA LEU A 166 8.81 -3.11 -27.48
C LEU A 166 8.78 -2.43 -28.85
N GLU A 167 7.85 -1.50 -29.04
CA GLU A 167 7.70 -0.73 -30.27
C GLU A 167 8.16 0.72 -30.10
N ASP A 168 8.60 1.32 -31.22
CA ASP A 168 9.02 2.71 -31.31
C ASP A 168 10.01 3.13 -30.21
N VAL A 169 11.00 2.26 -29.98
CA VAL A 169 11.98 2.48 -28.91
C VAL A 169 12.98 3.55 -29.33
N ILE A 170 13.15 4.55 -28.45
CA ILE A 170 14.22 5.56 -28.56
C ILE A 170 15.05 5.49 -27.29
N LEU A 171 16.31 5.12 -27.46
CA LEU A 171 17.29 5.03 -26.37
C LEU A 171 18.20 6.25 -26.42
N TYR A 172 18.31 6.97 -25.33
CA TYR A 172 19.24 8.07 -25.08
C TYR A 172 20.35 7.59 -24.18
N GLN A 173 21.57 7.55 -24.63
CA GLN A 173 22.75 7.22 -23.81
C GLN A 173 23.62 8.46 -23.67
N PHE A 174 23.95 8.81 -22.42
CA PHE A 174 24.82 9.92 -22.08
C PHE A 174 26.18 9.36 -21.64
N ASP A 175 27.23 9.75 -22.31
CA ASP A 175 28.62 9.45 -21.92
C ASP A 175 29.15 10.70 -21.21
N LEU A 176 29.15 10.67 -19.87
CA LEU A 176 29.57 11.79 -19.02
C LEU A 176 31.07 12.13 -19.23
N ASP A 177 31.89 11.12 -19.46
CA ASP A 177 33.34 11.31 -19.63
C ASP A 177 33.70 11.96 -20.99
N LYS A 178 32.88 11.73 -22.03
CA LYS A 178 33.11 12.22 -23.39
C LYS A 178 32.19 13.36 -23.79
N ASN A 179 31.32 13.84 -22.88
CA ASN A 179 30.27 14.83 -23.18
C ASN A 179 29.50 14.52 -24.48
N SER A 180 29.29 13.25 -24.76
CA SER A 180 28.70 12.74 -26.00
C SER A 180 27.36 12.06 -25.73
N GLN A 181 26.40 12.30 -26.62
CA GLN A 181 25.08 11.67 -26.58
C GLN A 181 24.93 10.74 -27.79
N LYS A 182 24.54 9.49 -27.53
CA LYS A 182 24.09 8.57 -28.58
C LYS A 182 22.57 8.46 -28.48
N ILE A 183 21.86 8.62 -29.59
CA ILE A 183 20.41 8.44 -29.66
C ILE A 183 20.17 7.33 -30.68
N ILE A 184 19.63 6.21 -30.19
CA ILE A 184 19.39 5.02 -30.99
C ILE A 184 17.87 4.79 -31.04
N SER A 185 17.30 4.67 -32.23
CA SER A 185 15.89 4.32 -32.39
C SER A 185 15.73 3.00 -33.13
N SER A 186 14.69 2.25 -32.74
CA SER A 186 14.28 1.04 -33.42
C SER A 186 12.77 0.92 -33.37
N LYS A 187 12.16 0.44 -34.44
CA LYS A 187 10.73 0.14 -34.46
C LYS A 187 10.35 -1.11 -33.66
N LYS A 188 11.32 -2.01 -33.44
CA LYS A 188 11.10 -3.26 -32.74
C LYS A 188 12.32 -3.60 -31.87
N VAL A 189 12.07 -3.89 -30.60
CA VAL A 189 13.09 -4.33 -29.65
C VAL A 189 12.57 -5.55 -28.90
N THR A 190 13.36 -6.61 -28.83
CA THR A 190 13.06 -7.81 -28.07
C THR A 190 13.90 -7.83 -26.80
N ILE A 191 13.29 -8.26 -25.71
CA ILE A 191 13.97 -8.41 -24.43
C ILE A 191 14.46 -9.84 -24.34
N THR A 192 15.76 -10.00 -24.12
CA THR A 192 16.44 -11.29 -23.95
C THR A 192 17.18 -11.29 -22.62
N GLU A 193 17.64 -12.45 -22.16
CA GLU A 193 18.45 -12.58 -20.93
C GLU A 193 19.73 -11.72 -20.96
N ASN A 194 20.23 -11.39 -22.15
CA ASN A 194 21.43 -10.58 -22.35
C ASN A 194 21.13 -9.06 -22.50
N GLY A 195 19.87 -8.63 -22.36
CA GLY A 195 19.45 -7.24 -22.51
C GLY A 195 18.46 -7.00 -23.64
N TRP A 196 18.30 -5.75 -24.01
CA TRP A 196 17.38 -5.32 -25.06
C TRP A 196 18.03 -5.41 -26.44
N ASN A 197 17.54 -6.28 -27.30
CA ASN A 197 18.04 -6.47 -28.66
C ASN A 197 17.23 -5.63 -29.64
N PHE A 198 17.89 -4.63 -30.27
CA PHE A 198 17.29 -3.67 -31.18
C PHE A 198 17.31 -4.21 -32.62
N PHE A 199 16.14 -4.28 -33.24
CA PHE A 199 15.99 -4.69 -34.63
C PHE A 199 16.22 -3.49 -35.56
N LYS A 200 17.19 -3.58 -36.50
CA LYS A 200 17.57 -2.50 -37.41
C LYS A 200 17.75 -1.15 -36.70
N PRO A 201 18.62 -1.07 -35.70
CA PRO A 201 18.82 0.15 -34.94
C PRO A 201 19.37 1.27 -35.82
N LYS A 202 18.81 2.48 -35.67
CA LYS A 202 19.24 3.68 -36.36
C LYS A 202 19.80 4.69 -35.36
N ASN A 203 21.03 5.12 -35.57
CA ASN A 203 21.57 6.24 -34.81
C ASN A 203 21.03 7.55 -35.40
N ILE A 204 20.18 8.26 -34.66
CA ILE A 204 19.50 9.46 -35.15
C ILE A 204 20.49 10.59 -35.38
N LYS A 205 21.52 10.78 -34.57
CA LYS A 205 22.52 11.86 -34.71
C LYS A 205 23.41 11.69 -35.97
N ARG A 206 23.79 10.43 -36.28
CA ARG A 206 24.70 10.12 -37.39
C ARG A 206 23.96 9.66 -38.65
N ASN A 207 22.66 9.51 -38.58
CA ASN A 207 21.78 9.00 -39.65
C ASN A 207 22.27 7.63 -40.21
N GLN A 208 22.92 6.80 -39.41
CA GLN A 208 23.49 5.51 -39.77
C GLN A 208 22.66 4.36 -39.23
N ILE A 209 22.43 3.36 -40.07
CA ILE A 209 21.80 2.11 -39.65
C ILE A 209 22.94 1.23 -39.09
N LEU A 210 22.78 0.76 -37.86
CA LEU A 210 23.72 -0.18 -37.22
C LEU A 210 23.28 -1.60 -37.54
N GLN A 211 24.22 -2.53 -37.65
CA GLN A 211 23.91 -3.93 -37.97
C GLN A 211 23.22 -4.64 -36.80
N GLU A 212 23.75 -4.47 -35.60
CA GLU A 212 23.18 -4.98 -34.35
C GLU A 212 23.48 -4.01 -33.20
N PHE A 213 22.56 -3.89 -32.27
CA PHE A 213 22.77 -3.14 -31.04
C PHE A 213 22.02 -3.82 -29.91
N ILE A 214 22.73 -4.14 -28.82
CA ILE A 214 22.18 -4.72 -27.60
C ILE A 214 22.44 -3.73 -26.46
N TRP A 215 21.37 -3.32 -25.79
CA TRP A 215 21.49 -2.56 -24.55
C TRP A 215 21.53 -3.55 -23.36
N GLN A 216 22.75 -3.90 -22.95
CA GLN A 216 22.97 -4.88 -21.87
C GLN A 216 22.43 -4.43 -20.52
N ASP A 217 22.46 -3.13 -20.25
CA ASP A 217 21.90 -2.54 -19.04
C ASP A 217 20.38 -2.34 -19.09
N GLY A 218 19.72 -2.74 -20.16
CA GLY A 218 18.28 -2.64 -20.28
C GLY A 218 17.59 -3.44 -19.17
N PRO A 219 16.64 -2.85 -18.41
CA PRO A 219 15.93 -3.59 -17.38
C PRO A 219 15.15 -4.76 -17.99
N GLU A 220 15.06 -5.86 -17.24
CA GLU A 220 14.15 -6.94 -17.61
C GLU A 220 12.72 -6.46 -17.52
N TYR A 221 12.14 -6.02 -18.64
CA TYR A 221 10.74 -5.65 -18.75
C TYR A 221 9.91 -6.90 -18.95
N GLY A 222 9.29 -7.38 -17.87
CA GLY A 222 8.27 -8.42 -17.93
C GLY A 222 6.90 -7.86 -17.59
N PHE A 223 5.89 -8.68 -17.74
CA PHE A 223 4.49 -8.45 -17.34
C PHE A 223 4.34 -7.96 -15.86
N LYS A 224 5.39 -8.07 -15.05
CA LYS A 224 5.47 -7.67 -13.64
C LYS A 224 5.33 -6.15 -13.41
N GLU A 225 5.67 -5.32 -14.39
CA GLU A 225 5.68 -3.85 -14.20
C GLU A 225 4.34 -3.17 -14.51
N ARG A 226 3.33 -3.93 -14.94
CA ARG A 226 1.95 -3.43 -15.07
C ARG A 226 1.21 -3.37 -13.74
N LEU A 227 1.68 -4.13 -12.76
CA LEU A 227 1.20 -3.98 -11.37
C LEU A 227 1.70 -2.64 -10.85
N GLY A 228 0.77 -1.79 -10.41
CA GLY A 228 1.15 -0.63 -9.61
C GLY A 228 1.99 -1.10 -8.42
N ARG A 229 2.94 -0.29 -7.97
CA ARG A 229 3.79 -0.66 -6.81
C ARG A 229 3.00 -1.03 -5.55
N LYS A 230 1.76 -0.54 -5.44
CA LYS A 230 0.83 -0.89 -4.35
C LYS A 230 0.37 -2.34 -4.38
N GLU A 231 0.24 -2.89 -5.57
CA GLU A 231 -0.32 -4.22 -5.84
C GLU A 231 0.75 -5.32 -5.76
N MET A 232 2.04 -4.93 -5.75
CA MET A 232 3.17 -5.86 -5.63
C MET A 232 3.30 -6.40 -4.20
N SER A 233 3.73 -7.66 -4.06
CA SER A 233 4.10 -8.22 -2.76
C SER A 233 5.37 -7.57 -2.21
N LEU A 234 5.60 -7.66 -0.90
CA LEU A 234 6.84 -7.18 -0.27
C LEU A 234 8.09 -7.81 -0.89
N THR A 235 8.03 -9.11 -1.19
CA THR A 235 9.11 -9.84 -1.85
C THR A 235 9.38 -9.33 -3.27
N GLN A 236 8.35 -8.94 -4.01
CA GLN A 236 8.48 -8.35 -5.36
C GLN A 236 9.08 -6.94 -5.28
N ILE A 237 8.61 -6.11 -4.34
CA ILE A 237 9.15 -4.75 -4.12
C ILE A 237 10.62 -4.83 -3.70
N TYR A 238 10.98 -5.79 -2.83
CA TYR A 238 12.37 -5.98 -2.39
C TYR A 238 13.32 -6.32 -3.56
N LYS A 239 12.88 -7.20 -4.48
CA LYS A 239 13.68 -7.52 -5.67
C LYS A 239 13.89 -6.31 -6.59
N ILE A 240 12.86 -5.46 -6.73
CA ILE A 240 12.99 -4.23 -7.53
C ILE A 240 13.93 -3.23 -6.84
N LEU A 241 14.03 -3.26 -5.50
CA LEU A 241 14.89 -2.36 -4.75
C LEU A 241 16.40 -2.57 -5.09
N ASP A 242 16.80 -3.81 -5.37
CA ASP A 242 18.18 -4.14 -5.77
C ASP A 242 18.46 -3.68 -7.20
N ASP A 243 17.44 -3.71 -8.09
CA ASP A 243 17.54 -3.31 -9.50
C ASP A 243 17.18 -1.83 -9.74
N ALA A 244 16.77 -1.10 -8.71
CA ALA A 244 16.32 0.27 -8.84
C ALA A 244 17.46 1.20 -9.29
N GLY A 245 17.21 1.96 -10.34
CA GLY A 245 18.12 2.88 -11.00
C GLY A 245 18.48 4.11 -10.15
N PRO A 246 18.14 5.34 -10.56
CA PRO A 246 18.56 6.56 -9.88
C PRO A 246 18.14 6.60 -8.39
N LYS A 247 18.96 7.25 -7.56
CA LYS A 247 18.77 7.36 -6.09
C LYS A 247 17.33 7.72 -5.69
N ARG A 248 16.66 8.58 -6.46
CA ARG A 248 15.27 8.99 -6.19
C ARG A 248 14.29 7.82 -6.38
N GLU A 249 14.49 7.02 -7.41
CA GLU A 249 13.65 5.85 -7.67
C GLU A 249 13.84 4.79 -6.58
N LYS A 250 15.09 4.53 -6.21
CA LYS A 250 15.44 3.64 -5.08
C LYS A 250 14.76 4.08 -3.78
N ASN A 251 14.78 5.38 -3.46
CA ASN A 251 14.10 5.92 -2.28
C ASN A 251 12.58 5.75 -2.36
N MET A 252 11.98 5.90 -3.54
CA MET A 252 10.55 5.73 -3.76
C MET A 252 10.12 4.26 -3.57
N VAL A 253 10.87 3.32 -4.13
CA VAL A 253 10.62 1.87 -3.96
C VAL A 253 10.83 1.48 -2.49
N SER A 254 11.90 1.98 -1.85
CA SER A 254 12.18 1.75 -0.43
C SER A 254 11.07 2.30 0.47
N TYR A 255 10.51 3.47 0.15
CA TYR A 255 9.39 4.04 0.90
C TYR A 255 8.14 3.16 0.83
N GLU A 256 7.76 2.68 -0.36
CA GLU A 256 6.61 1.78 -0.52
C GLU A 256 6.81 0.44 0.22
N PHE A 257 8.03 -0.10 0.20
CA PHE A 257 8.38 -1.30 0.96
C PHE A 257 8.17 -1.10 2.46
N TRP A 258 8.78 -0.06 3.04
CA TRP A 258 8.69 0.22 4.47
C TRP A 258 7.28 0.59 4.91
N LYS A 259 6.55 1.33 4.07
CA LYS A 259 5.15 1.69 4.32
C LYS A 259 4.27 0.44 4.45
N LYS A 260 4.39 -0.49 3.50
CA LYS A 260 3.61 -1.74 3.51
C LYS A 260 3.98 -2.63 4.69
N LEU A 261 5.28 -2.76 4.99
CA LEU A 261 5.77 -3.58 6.11
C LEU A 261 5.34 -3.02 7.48
N PHE A 262 5.38 -1.70 7.66
CA PHE A 262 5.07 -1.04 8.93
C PHE A 262 3.61 -0.58 9.06
N GLU A 263 2.76 -0.85 8.09
CA GLU A 263 1.34 -0.51 8.12
C GLU A 263 0.62 -0.99 9.39
N PRO A 264 0.78 -2.25 9.88
CA PRO A 264 0.16 -2.68 11.12
C PRO A 264 0.66 -1.92 12.34
N ILE A 265 1.94 -1.61 12.40
CA ILE A 265 2.54 -0.85 13.51
C ILE A 265 2.00 0.57 13.51
N SER A 266 1.87 1.19 12.34
CA SER A 266 1.28 2.51 12.18
C SER A 266 -0.19 2.53 12.61
N ALA A 267 -0.98 1.53 12.23
CA ALA A 267 -2.37 1.38 12.66
C ALA A 267 -2.48 1.23 14.19
N ILE A 268 -1.67 0.36 14.80
CA ILE A 268 -1.64 0.17 16.26
C ILE A 268 -1.25 1.48 16.96
N SER A 269 -0.28 2.23 16.44
CA SER A 269 0.15 3.50 17.03
C SER A 269 -0.96 4.54 17.06
N ILE A 270 -1.73 4.64 15.97
CA ILE A 270 -2.92 5.51 15.89
C ILE A 270 -3.96 5.07 16.92
N ILE A 271 -4.24 3.78 17.00
CA ILE A 271 -5.26 3.24 17.92
C ILE A 271 -4.89 3.55 19.37
N VAL A 272 -3.65 3.24 19.77
CA VAL A 272 -3.19 3.49 21.15
C VAL A 272 -3.28 4.96 21.49
N PHE A 273 -2.86 5.84 20.58
CA PHE A 273 -2.93 7.29 20.80
C PHE A 273 -4.37 7.79 20.84
N ALA A 274 -5.22 7.37 19.90
CA ALA A 274 -6.63 7.79 19.85
C ALA A 274 -7.40 7.33 21.08
N LEU A 275 -7.16 6.10 21.55
CA LEU A 275 -7.76 5.60 22.79
C LEU A 275 -7.27 6.37 24.01
N ALA A 276 -5.97 6.68 24.09
CA ALA A 276 -5.41 7.47 25.19
C ALA A 276 -6.01 8.88 25.27
N VAL A 277 -6.17 9.54 24.13
CA VAL A 277 -6.83 10.85 24.04
C VAL A 277 -8.32 10.74 24.38
N SER A 278 -8.99 9.74 23.83
CA SER A 278 -10.42 9.50 24.09
C SER A 278 -10.70 9.32 25.57
N PHE A 279 -9.83 8.58 26.26
CA PHE A 279 -9.95 8.38 27.68
C PHE A 279 -9.75 9.67 28.50
N ARG A 280 -8.81 10.51 28.08
CA ARG A 280 -8.44 11.71 28.85
C ARG A 280 -9.40 12.89 28.69
N TYR A 281 -9.90 13.08 27.49
CA TYR A 281 -10.63 14.32 27.15
C TYR A 281 -12.13 14.16 26.98
N PHE A 282 -12.61 12.93 26.70
CA PHE A 282 -14.02 12.68 26.44
C PHE A 282 -14.67 11.95 27.63
N GLY A 283 -15.65 12.57 28.26
CA GLY A 283 -16.45 11.95 29.33
C GLY A 283 -17.37 10.84 28.81
N PHE A 284 -18.12 10.22 29.72
CA PHE A 284 -19.15 9.25 29.40
C PHE A 284 -20.21 9.89 28.47
N ASN A 285 -20.87 9.11 27.60
CA ASN A 285 -21.92 9.52 26.66
C ASN A 285 -21.47 10.44 25.50
N LYS A 286 -20.20 10.43 25.11
CA LYS A 286 -19.66 11.25 24.00
C LYS A 286 -19.10 10.41 22.85
N ASN A 287 -19.77 9.33 22.49
CA ASN A 287 -19.28 8.38 21.49
C ASN A 287 -19.07 8.99 20.11
N LEU A 288 -19.99 9.85 19.67
CA LEU A 288 -19.89 10.51 18.37
C LEU A 288 -18.66 11.44 18.32
N GLU A 289 -18.44 12.24 19.38
CA GLU A 289 -17.29 13.12 19.47
C GLU A 289 -15.97 12.33 19.47
N ARG A 290 -15.91 11.22 20.22
CA ARG A 290 -14.76 10.32 20.24
C ARG A 290 -14.47 9.73 18.87
N LEU A 291 -15.50 9.28 18.17
CA LEU A 291 -15.38 8.70 16.83
C LEU A 291 -14.87 9.74 15.84
N MET A 292 -15.48 10.93 15.79
CA MET A 292 -15.04 12.02 14.92
C MET A 292 -13.59 12.39 15.17
N PHE A 293 -13.20 12.53 16.43
CA PHE A 293 -11.83 12.86 16.82
C PHE A 293 -10.85 11.75 16.43
N GLY A 294 -11.22 10.49 16.64
CA GLY A 294 -10.40 9.35 16.25
C GLY A 294 -10.18 9.25 14.74
N VAL A 295 -11.23 9.50 13.95
CA VAL A 295 -11.13 9.57 12.48
C VAL A 295 -10.22 10.72 12.05
N LEU A 296 -10.35 11.90 12.66
CA LEU A 296 -9.48 13.05 12.38
C LEU A 296 -8.01 12.76 12.71
N ILE A 297 -7.73 12.11 13.84
CA ILE A 297 -6.37 11.67 14.18
C ILE A 297 -5.84 10.70 13.14
N ALA A 298 -6.62 9.68 12.77
CA ALA A 298 -6.21 8.68 11.80
C ALA A 298 -5.90 9.32 10.43
N TYR A 299 -6.77 10.18 9.96
CA TYR A 299 -6.58 10.88 8.69
C TYR A 299 -5.39 11.85 8.75
N GLY A 300 -5.30 12.66 9.80
CA GLY A 300 -4.19 13.59 10.00
C GLY A 300 -2.84 12.87 10.06
N PHE A 301 -2.77 11.73 10.76
CA PHE A 301 -1.56 10.93 10.82
C PHE A 301 -1.17 10.33 9.46
N ASN A 302 -2.14 9.83 8.69
CA ASN A 302 -1.88 9.35 7.34
C ASN A 302 -1.35 10.47 6.42
N LEU A 303 -1.86 11.70 6.55
CA LEU A 303 -1.32 12.86 5.84
C LEU A 303 0.11 13.17 6.26
N LEU A 304 0.41 13.15 7.57
CA LEU A 304 1.77 13.34 8.09
C LEU A 304 2.73 12.28 7.53
N LEU A 305 2.36 11.01 7.51
CA LEU A 305 3.18 9.95 6.93
C LEU A 305 3.47 10.18 5.44
N LYS A 306 2.48 10.65 4.66
CA LYS A 306 2.68 11.01 3.24
C LYS A 306 3.64 12.19 3.09
N ILE A 307 3.52 13.22 3.93
CA ILE A 307 4.41 14.39 3.90
C ILE A 307 5.85 13.98 4.24
N PHE A 308 6.06 13.25 5.35
CA PHE A 308 7.38 12.76 5.72
C PHE A 308 7.98 11.83 4.68
N GLY A 309 7.15 10.96 4.08
CA GLY A 309 7.55 10.10 2.98
C GLY A 309 8.04 10.88 1.76
N ASN A 310 7.31 11.89 1.32
CA ASN A 310 7.71 12.73 0.20
C ASN A 310 9.01 13.50 0.49
N ILE A 311 9.15 14.03 1.71
CA ILE A 311 10.39 14.70 2.16
C ILE A 311 11.57 13.71 2.11
N ALA A 312 11.38 12.48 2.58
CA ALA A 312 12.42 11.46 2.55
C ALA A 312 12.84 11.08 1.11
N ILE A 313 11.87 10.95 0.20
CA ILE A 313 12.13 10.64 -1.22
C ILE A 313 12.94 11.75 -1.89
N ILE A 314 12.56 13.02 -1.66
CA ILE A 314 13.18 14.18 -2.32
C ILE A 314 14.58 14.47 -1.75
N ASN A 315 14.71 14.51 -0.43
CA ASN A 315 15.95 14.90 0.25
C ASN A 315 16.93 13.75 0.47
N GLY A 316 16.55 12.52 0.11
CA GLY A 316 17.41 11.34 0.26
C GLY A 316 17.60 10.86 1.70
N PHE A 317 16.70 11.22 2.62
CA PHE A 317 16.65 10.63 3.96
C PHE A 317 16.21 9.17 3.90
N SER A 318 16.53 8.41 4.94
CA SER A 318 16.10 7.01 5.05
C SER A 318 14.55 6.93 5.08
N PRO A 319 13.91 6.28 4.09
CA PRO A 319 12.45 6.15 4.05
C PRO A 319 11.88 5.37 5.25
N SER A 320 12.66 4.48 5.85
CA SER A 320 12.27 3.75 7.05
C SER A 320 12.03 4.69 8.24
N LEU A 321 12.89 5.68 8.45
CA LEU A 321 12.74 6.67 9.52
C LEU A 321 11.51 7.56 9.35
N ALA A 322 11.14 7.85 8.09
CA ALA A 322 9.96 8.66 7.78
C ALA A 322 8.64 7.97 8.20
N ILE A 323 8.62 6.64 8.30
CA ILE A 323 7.43 5.86 8.66
C ILE A 323 7.50 5.43 10.13
N VAL A 324 8.64 4.88 10.55
CA VAL A 324 8.81 4.33 11.91
C VAL A 324 8.86 5.45 12.94
N GLY A 325 9.56 6.56 12.65
CA GLY A 325 9.72 7.68 13.58
C GLY A 325 8.41 8.23 14.11
N PRO A 326 7.50 8.72 13.25
CA PRO A 326 6.20 9.22 13.69
C PRO A 326 5.35 8.19 14.43
N SER A 327 5.40 6.91 14.00
CA SER A 327 4.65 5.82 14.64
C SER A 327 5.14 5.56 16.08
N LEU A 328 6.45 5.55 16.30
CA LEU A 328 7.03 5.39 17.64
C LEU A 328 6.71 6.58 18.54
N VAL A 329 6.74 7.79 18.01
CA VAL A 329 6.36 9.01 18.77
C VAL A 329 4.91 8.90 19.25
N LEU A 330 3.97 8.48 18.38
CA LEU A 330 2.57 8.32 18.79
C LEU A 330 2.39 7.24 19.87
N ILE A 331 3.07 6.09 19.73
CA ILE A 331 3.02 5.03 20.75
C ILE A 331 3.55 5.57 22.08
N PHE A 332 4.68 6.27 22.06
CA PHE A 332 5.29 6.82 23.27
C PHE A 332 4.40 7.83 23.96
N VAL A 333 3.85 8.77 23.20
CA VAL A 333 2.92 9.80 23.73
C VAL A 333 1.66 9.14 24.29
N GLY A 334 1.04 8.21 23.51
CA GLY A 334 -0.13 7.46 23.94
C GLY A 334 0.13 6.67 25.22
N TYR A 335 1.25 5.96 25.28
CA TYR A 335 1.66 5.22 26.48
C TYR A 335 1.84 6.14 27.71
N ARG A 336 2.51 7.30 27.54
CA ARG A 336 2.66 8.26 28.64
C ARG A 336 1.32 8.81 29.12
N MET A 337 0.41 9.12 28.19
CA MET A 337 -0.94 9.59 28.53
C MET A 337 -1.72 8.54 29.35
N LEU A 338 -1.59 7.28 29.03
CA LEU A 338 -2.27 6.17 29.74
C LEU A 338 -1.64 5.87 31.10
N LYS A 339 -0.31 6.01 31.25
CA LYS A 339 0.40 5.76 32.51
C LYS A 339 0.08 6.79 33.58
N ASN A 340 -0.20 8.02 33.19
CA ASN A 340 -0.48 9.14 34.08
C ASN A 340 -1.95 9.24 34.49
N GLN A 341 -2.73 8.19 34.27
CA GLN A 341 -4.16 8.03 34.62
C GLN A 341 -4.37 6.84 35.55
#